data_656ab4331124db755f267c778a04c3a6
#
_entry.id   656ab4331124db755f267c778a04c3a6
#
_cell.length_a   1.000
_cell.length_b   1.000
_cell.length_c   1.000
_cell.angle_alpha   90.00
_cell.angle_beta   90.00
_cell.angle_gamma   90.00
#
_symmetry.space_group_name_H-M   'P 1'
#
loop_
_entity.id
_entity.type
_entity.pdbx_description
1 polymer ?
#
loop_
_entity_poly.entity_id
_entity_poly.type
_entity_poly.pdbx_seq_one_letter_code
_entity_poly.pdbx_strand_id
1 'polypeptide(L)'
;MITRGTVSAIADEELEKTRRALSDLQRALQQLYGKHAPVIMVYGSQARKEATSSSDIDILLIFSHSIKPGKEITRLSAILADLNLRYQVLVSVLPISKNEYQTTKSPLLKNIRLEGVTLESI
;
A
#
# COMPACT_ATOMS: atom_id res chain seq x y z
N MET A 1 -20.92 -10.16 3.47
CA MET A 1 -20.58 -9.73 3.87
C MET A 1 -20.53 -9.03 4.54
N ILE A 2 -20.52 -8.85 4.78
CA ILE A 2 -20.27 -8.37 5.37
C ILE A 2 -20.76 -7.59 6.12
N THR A 3 -20.93 -7.79 6.96
CA THR A 3 -21.44 -7.03 7.93
C THR A 3 -20.78 -5.78 8.15
N ARG A 4 -20.08 -5.42 7.21
CA ARG A 4 -19.49 -4.18 7.24
C ARG A 4 -20.49 -3.12 7.19
N GLY A 5 -21.71 -3.39 6.85
CA GLY A 5 -22.77 -2.42 6.78
C GLY A 5 -23.11 -1.78 8.11
N THR A 6 -22.64 -2.38 9.20
CA THR A 6 -22.85 -1.78 10.49
C THR A 6 -21.76 -0.77 10.86
N VAL A 7 -20.75 -0.66 10.02
CA VAL A 7 -19.69 0.32 10.25
C VAL A 7 -20.25 1.71 10.02
N SER A 8 -19.77 2.69 10.80
CA SER A 8 -20.26 4.05 10.67
C SER A 8 -19.97 4.61 9.27
N ALA A 9 -20.76 5.59 8.87
CA ALA A 9 -20.57 6.26 7.59
C ALA A 9 -19.16 6.85 7.47
N ILE A 10 -18.58 7.34 8.57
CA ILE A 10 -17.24 7.89 8.56
C ILE A 10 -16.23 6.82 8.18
N ALA A 11 -16.35 5.62 8.74
CA ALA A 11 -15.47 4.52 8.42
C ALA A 11 -15.63 4.09 6.97
N ASP A 12 -16.85 4.09 6.45
CA ASP A 12 -17.09 3.75 5.06
C ASP A 12 -16.48 4.78 4.12
N GLU A 13 -16.56 6.06 4.46
CA GLU A 13 -15.93 7.10 3.67
C GLU A 13 -14.43 6.97 3.67
N GLU A 14 -13.83 6.65 4.81
CA GLU A 14 -12.39 6.44 4.89
C GLU A 14 -11.94 5.24 4.08
N LEU A 15 -12.71 4.15 4.11
CA LEU A 15 -12.41 2.97 3.31
C LEU A 15 -12.49 3.28 1.82
N GLU A 16 -13.48 4.06 1.41
CA GLU A 16 -13.62 4.42 0.01
C GLU A 16 -12.47 5.31 -0.45
N LYS A 17 -12.06 6.25 0.40
CA LYS A 17 -10.94 7.12 0.09
C LYS A 17 -9.65 6.33 -0.06
N THR A 18 -9.42 5.40 0.85
CA THR A 18 -8.26 4.51 0.78
C THR A 18 -8.29 3.68 -0.49
N ARG A 19 -9.44 3.12 -0.84
CA ARG A 19 -9.57 2.31 -2.04
C ARG A 19 -9.25 3.10 -3.30
N ARG A 20 -9.73 4.34 -3.37
CA ARG A 20 -9.47 5.19 -4.52
C ARG A 20 -7.99 5.55 -4.63
N ALA A 21 -7.37 5.87 -3.50
CA ALA A 21 -5.95 6.18 -3.49
C ALA A 21 -5.13 4.98 -3.96
N LEU A 22 -5.46 3.78 -3.48
CA LEU A 22 -4.76 2.57 -3.88
C LEU A 22 -4.97 2.24 -5.36
N SER A 23 -6.17 2.45 -5.86
CA SER A 23 -6.45 2.24 -7.28
C SER A 23 -5.64 3.17 -8.16
N ASP A 24 -5.55 4.44 -7.78
CA ASP A 24 -4.74 5.39 -8.52
C ASP A 24 -3.26 5.07 -8.43
N LEU A 25 -2.80 4.61 -7.27
CA LEU A 25 -1.42 4.18 -7.10
C LEU A 25 -1.11 3.01 -8.03
N GLN A 26 -1.97 2.01 -8.07
CA GLN A 26 -1.77 0.85 -8.93
C GLN A 26 -1.65 1.27 -10.39
N ARG A 27 -2.53 2.16 -10.82
CA ARG A 27 -2.51 2.65 -12.19
C ARG A 27 -1.23 3.41 -12.50
N ALA A 28 -0.81 4.27 -11.57
CA ALA A 28 0.42 5.02 -11.75
C ALA A 28 1.65 4.12 -11.80
N LEU A 29 1.68 3.08 -10.97
CA LEU A 29 2.79 2.12 -10.98
C LEU A 29 2.84 1.34 -12.29
N GLN A 30 1.68 0.98 -12.84
CA GLN A 30 1.65 0.31 -14.14
C GLN A 30 2.15 1.22 -15.25
N GLN A 31 1.83 2.50 -15.20
CA GLN A 31 2.33 3.44 -16.18
C GLN A 31 3.84 3.65 -16.04
N LEU A 32 4.35 3.67 -14.82
CA LEU A 32 5.76 3.92 -14.58
C LEU A 32 6.64 2.72 -14.86
N TYR A 33 6.21 1.53 -14.48
CA TYR A 33 7.01 0.31 -14.55
C TYR A 33 6.55 -0.69 -15.60
N GLY A 34 5.37 -0.51 -16.18
CA GLY A 34 4.84 -1.42 -17.17
C GLY A 34 4.68 -2.82 -16.61
N LYS A 35 5.16 -3.80 -17.36
CA LYS A 35 5.07 -5.20 -16.93
C LYS A 35 5.93 -5.53 -15.73
N HIS A 36 6.81 -4.62 -15.33
CA HIS A 36 7.65 -4.81 -14.15
C HIS A 36 7.07 -4.14 -12.91
N ALA A 37 5.81 -3.75 -12.96
CA ALA A 37 5.16 -3.10 -11.82
C ALA A 37 5.20 -4.02 -10.59
N PRO A 38 5.47 -3.45 -9.41
CA PRO A 38 5.58 -4.25 -8.20
C PRO A 38 4.22 -4.71 -7.70
N VAL A 39 4.23 -5.75 -6.88
CA VAL A 39 3.04 -6.15 -6.13
C VAL A 39 2.84 -5.15 -5.01
N ILE A 40 1.62 -4.70 -4.82
CA ILE A 40 1.26 -3.78 -3.74
C ILE A 40 0.70 -4.60 -2.59
N MET A 41 1.33 -4.50 -1.43
CA MET A 41 0.84 -5.17 -0.24
C MET A 41 0.57 -4.12 0.83
N VAL A 42 -0.66 -4.07 1.32
CA VAL A 42 -1.07 -3.14 2.38
C VAL A 42 -0.90 -3.82 3.72
N TYR A 43 -0.31 -3.10 4.67
CA TYR A 43 -0.12 -3.65 6.00
C TYR A 43 -0.45 -2.56 7.04
N GLY A 44 -0.23 -2.86 8.32
CA GLY A 44 -0.54 -1.93 9.38
C GLY A 44 -2.03 -1.88 9.66
N SER A 45 -2.52 -0.74 10.12
CA SER A 45 -3.89 -0.61 10.56
C SER A 45 -4.90 -0.79 9.44
N GLN A 46 -4.55 -0.40 8.21
CA GLN A 46 -5.46 -0.58 7.08
C GLN A 46 -5.66 -2.07 6.76
N ALA A 47 -4.60 -2.87 6.83
CA ALA A 47 -4.72 -4.30 6.58
C ALA A 47 -5.57 -4.97 7.66
N ARG A 48 -5.46 -4.50 8.90
CA ARG A 48 -6.26 -5.03 10.01
C ARG A 48 -7.64 -4.43 10.08
N LYS A 49 -7.94 -3.49 9.22
CA LYS A 49 -9.23 -2.79 9.18
C LYS A 49 -9.52 -2.05 10.48
N GLU A 50 -8.48 -1.53 11.08
CA GLU A 50 -8.58 -0.71 12.27
C GLU A 50 -8.50 0.76 11.91
N ALA A 51 -9.03 1.12 10.77
CA ALA A 51 -8.91 2.45 10.24
C ALA A 51 -9.49 3.48 11.18
N THR A 52 -8.72 4.51 11.45
CA THR A 52 -9.16 5.66 12.22
C THR A 52 -9.22 6.85 11.28
N SER A 53 -9.60 7.98 11.81
CA SER A 53 -9.70 9.20 11.00
C SER A 53 -8.35 9.66 10.45
N SER A 54 -7.26 9.16 10.97
CA SER A 54 -5.93 9.58 10.51
C SER A 54 -5.32 8.62 9.48
N SER A 55 -5.99 7.94 8.81
CA SER A 55 -5.77 7.12 7.61
C SER A 55 -4.39 7.08 7.00
N ASP A 56 -3.39 6.69 7.78
CA ASP A 56 -2.09 6.38 7.19
C ASP A 56 -2.20 5.04 6.47
N ILE A 57 -1.67 4.99 5.26
CA ILE A 57 -1.68 3.78 4.46
C ILE A 57 -0.25 3.29 4.33
N ASP A 58 0.06 2.17 4.94
CA ASP A 58 1.39 1.57 4.90
C ASP A 58 1.44 0.52 3.80
N ILE A 59 2.36 0.68 2.87
CA ILE A 59 2.46 -0.15 1.68
C ILE A 59 3.85 -0.71 1.51
N LEU A 60 3.91 -1.99 1.22
CA LEU A 60 5.12 -2.66 0.79
C LEU A 60 5.00 -2.86 -0.72
N LEU A 61 6.01 -2.40 -1.47
CA LEU A 61 6.08 -2.64 -2.91
C LEU A 61 7.12 -3.73 -3.16
N ILE A 62 6.66 -4.86 -3.66
CA ILE A 62 7.52 -6.02 -3.88
C ILE A 62 7.85 -6.12 -5.36
N PHE A 63 9.11 -5.86 -5.69
CA PHE A 63 9.57 -5.90 -7.07
C PHE A 63 10.15 -7.28 -7.40
N SER A 64 9.93 -7.76 -8.60
CA SER A 64 10.39 -9.08 -9.01
C SER A 64 11.89 -9.13 -9.29
N HIS A 65 12.56 -7.99 -9.25
CA HIS A 65 13.99 -7.89 -9.55
C HIS A 65 14.70 -7.07 -8.47
N SER A 66 16.04 -7.07 -8.51
CA SER A 66 16.82 -6.27 -7.57
C SER A 66 16.55 -4.80 -7.77
N ILE A 67 16.45 -4.07 -6.68
CA ILE A 67 16.21 -2.64 -6.71
C ILE A 67 17.12 -1.92 -5.73
N LYS A 68 17.23 -0.61 -5.91
CA LYS A 68 17.85 0.28 -4.95
C LYS A 68 16.73 1.09 -4.30
N PRO A 69 16.39 0.81 -3.04
CA PRO A 69 15.18 1.41 -2.44
C PRO A 69 15.12 2.93 -2.53
N GLY A 70 16.23 3.61 -2.25
CA GLY A 70 16.24 5.07 -2.31
C GLY A 70 15.92 5.61 -3.69
N LYS A 71 16.40 4.91 -4.74
CA LYS A 71 16.13 5.31 -6.11
C LYS A 71 14.65 5.15 -6.44
N GLU A 72 14.04 4.07 -5.98
CA GLU A 72 12.61 3.86 -6.21
C GLU A 72 11.77 4.87 -5.46
N ILE A 73 12.13 5.20 -4.23
CA ILE A 73 11.42 6.22 -3.47
C ILE A 73 11.49 7.57 -4.18
N THR A 74 12.67 7.94 -4.69
CA THR A 74 12.81 9.17 -5.45
C THR A 74 11.92 9.17 -6.69
N ARG A 75 11.89 8.05 -7.40
CA ARG A 75 11.08 7.91 -8.60
C ARG A 75 9.59 8.04 -8.30
N LEU A 76 9.17 7.58 -7.13
CA LEU A 76 7.76 7.57 -6.74
C LEU A 76 7.32 8.86 -6.05
N SER A 77 8.24 9.74 -5.70
CA SER A 77 7.93 10.86 -4.81
C SER A 77 6.82 11.76 -5.35
N ALA A 78 6.82 12.05 -6.65
CA ALA A 78 5.79 12.91 -7.23
C ALA A 78 4.42 12.24 -7.19
N ILE A 79 4.37 10.94 -7.45
CA ILE A 79 3.12 10.18 -7.40
C ILE A 79 2.56 10.18 -5.99
N LEU A 80 3.41 9.94 -5.01
CA LEU A 80 2.97 9.89 -3.61
C LEU A 80 2.50 11.25 -3.12
N ALA A 81 3.21 12.33 -3.50
CA ALA A 81 2.80 13.67 -3.13
C ALA A 81 1.43 14.01 -3.71
N ASP A 82 1.19 13.65 -4.96
CA ASP A 82 -0.09 13.89 -5.60
C ASP A 82 -1.22 13.14 -4.89
N LEU A 83 -1.00 11.88 -4.56
CA LEU A 83 -2.01 11.08 -3.87
C LEU A 83 -2.30 11.63 -2.49
N ASN A 84 -1.25 12.02 -1.76
CA ASN A 84 -1.41 12.56 -0.42
C ASN A 84 -2.26 13.83 -0.43
N LEU A 85 -2.02 14.70 -1.42
CA LEU A 85 -2.78 15.94 -1.53
C LEU A 85 -4.20 15.69 -2.00
N ARG A 86 -4.35 14.85 -3.02
CA ARG A 86 -5.67 14.65 -3.64
C ARG A 86 -6.65 13.97 -2.69
N TYR A 87 -6.18 13.00 -1.94
CA TYR A 87 -7.06 12.22 -1.07
C TYR A 87 -6.91 12.56 0.40
N GLN A 88 -5.99 13.48 0.74
CA GLN A 88 -5.73 13.86 2.12
C GLN A 88 -5.42 12.63 2.97
N VAL A 89 -4.56 11.77 2.43
CA VAL A 89 -4.08 10.58 3.12
C VAL A 89 -2.56 10.62 3.14
N LEU A 90 -1.95 9.86 4.02
CA LEU A 90 -0.50 9.70 4.02
C LEU A 90 -0.17 8.29 3.56
N VAL A 91 0.41 8.17 2.38
CA VAL A 91 0.83 6.89 1.85
C VAL A 91 2.32 6.72 2.10
N SER A 92 2.67 5.73 2.89
CA SER A 92 4.06 5.41 3.22
C SER A 92 4.46 4.15 2.48
N VAL A 93 5.54 4.20 1.71
CA VAL A 93 5.93 3.12 0.83
C VAL A 93 7.30 2.58 1.22
N LEU A 94 7.40 1.25 1.31
CA LEU A 94 8.66 0.56 1.50
C LEU A 94 8.91 -0.34 0.30
N PRO A 95 9.85 0.03 -0.61
CA PRO A 95 10.16 -0.83 -1.74
C PRO A 95 11.15 -1.92 -1.35
N ILE A 96 10.92 -3.12 -1.84
CA ILE A 96 11.74 -4.28 -1.52
C ILE A 96 11.72 -5.23 -2.70
N SER A 97 12.78 -6.00 -2.89
CA SER A 97 12.79 -7.04 -3.92
C SER A 97 12.08 -8.28 -3.40
N LYS A 98 11.58 -9.09 -4.34
CA LYS A 98 10.94 -10.34 -3.98
C LYS A 98 11.88 -11.25 -3.20
N ASN A 99 13.15 -11.28 -3.59
CA ASN A 99 14.14 -12.08 -2.89
C ASN A 99 14.29 -11.65 -1.43
N GLU A 100 14.41 -10.35 -1.19
CA GLU A 100 14.50 -9.83 0.17
C GLU A 100 13.24 -10.10 0.97
N TYR A 101 12.08 -9.95 0.33
CA TYR A 101 10.81 -10.23 0.99
C TYR A 101 10.74 -11.68 1.47
N GLN A 102 11.25 -12.61 0.67
CA GLN A 102 11.18 -14.03 0.99
C GLN A 102 12.25 -14.48 1.98
N THR A 103 13.41 -13.83 1.97
CA THR A 103 14.57 -14.32 2.74
C THR A 103 14.87 -13.53 3.99
N THR A 104 14.46 -12.27 4.08
CA THR A 104 14.79 -11.44 5.23
C THR A 104 13.91 -11.82 6.42
N LYS A 105 14.56 -12.02 7.57
CA LYS A 105 13.87 -12.44 8.79
C LYS A 105 13.76 -11.29 9.78
N SER A 106 13.09 -10.22 9.39
CA SER A 106 12.86 -9.12 10.31
C SER A 106 11.46 -9.25 10.93
N PRO A 107 11.27 -8.71 12.14
CA PRO A 107 9.93 -8.70 12.75
C PRO A 107 8.90 -8.00 11.88
N LEU A 108 9.30 -6.91 11.22
CA LEU A 108 8.38 -6.18 10.35
C LEU A 108 7.90 -7.05 9.21
N LEU A 109 8.83 -7.70 8.49
CA LEU A 109 8.46 -8.53 7.35
C LEU A 109 7.67 -9.76 7.78
N LYS A 110 7.98 -10.30 8.94
CA LYS A 110 7.22 -11.41 9.48
C LYS A 110 5.76 -11.00 9.70
N ASN A 111 5.54 -9.84 10.29
CA ASN A 111 4.20 -9.34 10.53
C ASN A 111 3.48 -9.05 9.22
N ILE A 112 4.18 -8.48 8.25
CA ILE A 112 3.58 -8.21 6.94
C ILE A 112 3.15 -9.49 6.26
N ARG A 113 3.96 -10.55 6.33
CA ARG A 113 3.59 -11.83 5.73
C ARG A 113 2.37 -12.44 6.39
N LEU A 114 2.16 -12.18 7.68
CA LEU A 114 1.02 -12.72 8.41
C LEU A 114 -0.24 -11.88 8.23
N GLU A 115 -0.10 -10.56 8.22
CA GLU A 115 -1.24 -9.66 8.25
C GLU A 115 -1.46 -8.84 6.98
N GLY A 116 -0.44 -8.75 6.12
CA GLY A 116 -0.53 -7.94 4.92
C GLY A 116 -1.55 -8.49 3.93
N VAL A 117 -2.14 -7.60 3.17
CA VAL A 117 -3.17 -7.94 2.17
C VAL A 117 -2.74 -7.38 0.83
N THR A 118 -2.72 -8.22 -0.20
CA THR A 118 -2.40 -7.73 -1.54
C THR A 118 -3.55 -6.88 -2.06
N LEU A 119 -3.23 -5.97 -2.96
CA LEU A 119 -4.25 -5.05 -3.46
C LEU A 119 -5.41 -5.77 -4.12
N GLU A 120 -5.14 -6.87 -4.81
CA GLU A 120 -6.21 -7.62 -5.47
C GLU A 120 -7.21 -8.20 -4.49
N SER A 121 -6.84 -8.34 -3.23
CA SER A 121 -7.73 -8.88 -2.21
C SER A 121 -8.56 -7.80 -1.51
N ILE A 122 -8.29 -6.55 -1.80
CA ILE A 122 -9.01 -5.44 -1.21
C ILE A 122 -10.18 -5.03 -2.10
#